data_55c15e9a2104e87ce15f4d40b1e3bd80
#
_entry.id   55c15e9a2104e87ce15f4d40b1e3bd80
#
_cell.length_a   1.000
_cell.length_b   1.000
_cell.length_c   1.000
_cell.angle_alpha   90.00
_cell.angle_beta   90.00
_cell.angle_gamma   90.00
#
_symmetry.space_group_name_H-M   'P 1'
#
loop_
_entity.id
_entity.type
_entity.pdbx_description
1 polymer ?
#
loop_
_entity_poly.entity_id
_entity_poly.type
_entity_poly.pdbx_seq_one_letter_code
_entity_poly.pdbx_strand_id
1 'polypeptide(L)'
;DAVISDELNHASIIDGVRLCKAKRYRYLNNNMEDLEAKLKDARESGCKKILIATDGVFSMDGYIANLKAICDLADRYDALTMVDDSHAVGFMGAHGRGTAEFCGVIGRVDIITGTFGKAMGGASGGYTAARQPIVDLLRQRSRPYLFSNTLAPAICAATIRTIDLLEESTALRDKVHENARYFRA
;
A
#
# COMPACT_ATOMS: atom_id res chain seq x y z
N ASP A 1 -12.91 -5.16 16.20
CA ASP A 1 -11.94 -4.98 15.12
C ASP A 1 -11.08 -3.75 15.40
N ALA A 2 -9.85 -3.73 14.89
CA ALA A 2 -8.92 -2.61 15.02
C ALA A 2 -8.25 -2.28 13.69
N VAL A 3 -7.86 -0.99 13.54
CA VAL A 3 -6.91 -0.53 12.52
C VAL A 3 -5.72 0.11 13.22
N ILE A 4 -4.52 -0.33 12.88
CA ILE A 4 -3.25 0.19 13.40
C ILE A 4 -2.54 0.88 12.25
N SER A 5 -2.45 2.21 12.30
CA SER A 5 -1.96 3.06 11.22
C SER A 5 -0.59 3.64 11.57
N ASP A 6 0.35 3.63 10.61
CA ASP A 6 1.58 4.41 10.74
C ASP A 6 1.25 5.90 10.84
N GLU A 7 2.01 6.64 11.66
CA GLU A 7 1.72 8.04 11.94
C GLU A 7 1.96 8.98 10.75
N LEU A 8 2.84 8.60 9.81
CA LEU A 8 3.17 9.38 8.62
C LEU A 8 2.37 8.99 7.39
N ASN A 9 1.38 8.11 7.53
CA ASN A 9 0.53 7.70 6.42
C ASN A 9 -0.11 8.89 5.71
N HIS A 10 -0.33 8.70 4.41
CA HIS A 10 -1.03 9.66 3.56
C HIS A 10 -2.40 10.04 4.13
N ALA A 11 -2.81 11.28 3.91
CA ALA A 11 -4.08 11.83 4.42
C ALA A 11 -5.30 10.96 4.08
N SER A 12 -5.34 10.33 2.91
CA SER A 12 -6.43 9.44 2.52
C SER A 12 -6.58 8.21 3.43
N ILE A 13 -5.48 7.63 3.90
CA ILE A 13 -5.50 6.53 4.87
C ILE A 13 -5.97 7.05 6.23
N ILE A 14 -5.44 8.19 6.68
CA ILE A 14 -5.84 8.82 7.95
C ILE A 14 -7.34 9.11 7.96
N ASP A 15 -7.88 9.66 6.89
CA ASP A 15 -9.30 9.98 6.79
C ASP A 15 -10.16 8.71 6.67
N GLY A 16 -9.71 7.70 5.93
CA GLY A 16 -10.37 6.40 5.89
C GLY A 16 -10.45 5.74 7.27
N VAL A 17 -9.35 5.79 8.03
CA VAL A 17 -9.31 5.29 9.42
C VAL A 17 -10.24 6.09 10.33
N ARG A 18 -10.35 7.42 10.15
CA ARG A 18 -11.28 8.26 10.92
C ARG A 18 -12.74 7.94 10.66
N LEU A 19 -13.08 7.53 9.43
CA LEU A 19 -14.45 7.18 9.03
C LEU A 19 -14.87 5.77 9.44
N CYS A 20 -13.94 4.90 9.81
CA CYS A 20 -14.26 3.54 10.20
C CYS A 20 -14.77 3.45 11.65
N LYS A 21 -15.51 2.36 11.96
CA LYS A 21 -16.03 2.08 13.31
C LYS A 21 -15.09 1.22 14.16
N ALA A 22 -14.00 0.72 13.59
CA ALA A 22 -13.00 -0.07 14.30
C ALA A 22 -12.25 0.77 15.33
N LYS A 23 -11.71 0.13 16.37
CA LYS A 23 -10.76 0.79 17.26
C LYS A 23 -9.56 1.29 16.43
N ARG A 24 -9.07 2.48 16.73
CA ARG A 24 -8.01 3.15 15.97
C ARG A 24 -6.79 3.27 16.83
N TYR A 25 -5.68 2.74 16.33
CA TYR A 25 -4.36 2.85 16.93
C TYR A 25 -3.43 3.55 15.94
N ARG A 26 -2.47 4.28 16.46
CA ARG A 26 -1.40 4.89 15.68
C ARG A 26 -0.08 4.48 16.29
N TYR A 27 0.88 4.06 15.46
CA TYR A 27 2.24 3.76 15.88
C TYR A 27 3.23 4.74 15.23
N LEU A 28 4.35 4.96 15.89
CA LEU A 28 5.43 5.84 15.42
C LEU A 28 6.06 5.29 14.14
N ASN A 29 6.37 6.17 13.19
CA ASN A 29 6.86 5.78 11.87
C ASN A 29 8.00 4.75 11.94
N ASN A 30 7.82 3.64 11.25
CA ASN A 30 8.77 2.53 11.20
C ASN A 30 9.24 1.98 12.55
N ASN A 31 8.55 2.29 13.65
CA ASN A 31 8.88 1.78 14.99
C ASN A 31 8.15 0.45 15.24
N MET A 32 8.89 -0.64 15.09
CA MET A 32 8.34 -2.00 15.22
C MET A 32 8.00 -2.38 16.66
N GLU A 33 8.68 -1.81 17.65
CA GLU A 33 8.37 -2.02 19.08
C GLU A 33 7.02 -1.36 19.42
N ASP A 34 6.80 -0.14 18.96
CA ASP A 34 5.52 0.56 19.17
C ASP A 34 4.39 -0.13 18.40
N LEU A 35 4.64 -0.59 17.15
CA LEU A 35 3.67 -1.40 16.39
C LEU A 35 3.28 -2.67 17.17
N GLU A 36 4.26 -3.41 17.70
CA GLU A 36 3.99 -4.61 18.49
C GLU A 36 3.20 -4.30 19.75
N ALA A 37 3.51 -3.20 20.45
CA ALA A 37 2.74 -2.77 21.62
C ALA A 37 1.26 -2.50 21.27
N LYS A 38 0.99 -1.83 20.12
CA LYS A 38 -0.39 -1.60 19.65
C LYS A 38 -1.11 -2.89 19.27
N LEU A 39 -0.40 -3.86 18.70
CA LEU A 39 -0.95 -5.18 18.37
C LEU A 39 -1.36 -5.95 19.63
N LYS A 40 -0.52 -5.93 20.67
CA LYS A 40 -0.81 -6.54 21.97
C LYS A 40 -2.05 -5.89 22.60
N ASP A 41 -2.09 -4.56 22.71
CA ASP A 41 -3.23 -3.82 23.24
C ASP A 41 -4.52 -4.12 22.47
N ALA A 42 -4.47 -4.15 21.14
CA ALA A 42 -5.63 -4.50 20.33
C ALA A 42 -6.15 -5.91 20.64
N ARG A 43 -5.27 -6.91 20.80
CA ARG A 43 -5.65 -8.28 21.15
C ARG A 43 -6.21 -8.37 22.58
N GLU A 44 -5.55 -7.76 23.55
CA GLU A 44 -6.01 -7.70 24.94
C GLU A 44 -7.36 -6.98 25.07
N SER A 45 -7.60 -5.97 24.23
CA SER A 45 -8.89 -5.30 24.11
C SER A 45 -10.00 -6.13 23.42
N GLY A 46 -9.74 -7.38 23.06
CA GLY A 46 -10.71 -8.30 22.45
C GLY A 46 -10.98 -8.05 20.97
N CYS A 47 -10.10 -7.32 20.24
CA CYS A 47 -10.25 -7.12 18.80
C CYS A 47 -10.00 -8.42 18.06
N LYS A 48 -11.02 -8.92 17.34
CA LYS A 48 -10.96 -10.18 16.59
C LYS A 48 -10.19 -10.02 15.27
N LYS A 49 -10.42 -8.93 14.54
CA LYS A 49 -9.74 -8.60 13.29
C LYS A 49 -8.93 -7.34 13.47
N ILE A 50 -7.68 -7.40 13.03
CA ILE A 50 -6.73 -6.29 13.08
C ILE A 50 -6.21 -6.06 11.67
N LEU A 51 -6.16 -4.80 11.25
CA LEU A 51 -5.55 -4.35 10.01
C LEU A 51 -4.40 -3.41 10.34
N ILE A 52 -3.19 -3.72 9.87
CA ILE A 52 -2.05 -2.81 9.88
C ILE A 52 -2.07 -2.06 8.55
N ALA A 53 -2.07 -0.73 8.58
CA ALA A 53 -2.08 0.11 7.39
C ALA A 53 -0.85 1.01 7.35
N THR A 54 -0.12 1.01 6.24
CA THR A 54 1.08 1.82 6.03
C THR A 54 1.23 2.25 4.57
N ASP A 55 1.84 3.42 4.34
CA ASP A 55 2.45 3.70 3.05
C ASP A 55 3.65 2.77 2.83
N GLY A 56 3.90 2.38 1.59
CA GLY A 56 5.13 1.66 1.22
C GLY A 56 6.33 2.62 1.14
N VAL A 57 6.12 3.76 0.48
CA VAL A 57 7.04 4.90 0.45
C VAL A 57 6.31 6.15 0.94
N PHE A 58 6.82 6.75 2.01
CA PHE A 58 6.27 7.98 2.60
C PHE A 58 6.69 9.18 1.77
N SER A 59 5.73 9.81 1.07
CA SER A 59 5.98 10.79 0.02
C SER A 59 6.75 12.04 0.46
N MET A 60 6.50 12.51 1.68
CA MET A 60 7.09 13.76 2.17
C MET A 60 8.51 13.59 2.71
N ASP A 61 8.84 12.38 3.18
CA ASP A 61 10.10 12.10 3.88
C ASP A 61 11.02 11.16 3.11
N GLY A 62 10.46 10.41 2.14
CA GLY A 62 11.20 9.43 1.36
C GLY A 62 11.57 8.17 2.14
N TYR A 63 10.99 7.95 3.31
CA TYR A 63 11.17 6.71 4.06
C TYR A 63 10.49 5.55 3.35
N ILE A 64 11.10 4.37 3.48
CA ILE A 64 10.52 3.09 3.00
C ILE A 64 10.07 2.31 4.22
N ALA A 65 8.84 1.78 4.18
CA ALA A 65 8.30 0.97 5.26
C ALA A 65 9.10 -0.32 5.43
N ASN A 66 9.34 -0.72 6.69
CA ASN A 66 9.98 -2.01 7.01
C ASN A 66 8.97 -3.15 6.86
N LEU A 67 8.56 -3.43 5.60
CA LEU A 67 7.51 -4.39 5.32
C LEU A 67 7.82 -5.80 5.80
N LYS A 68 9.12 -6.18 5.83
CA LYS A 68 9.49 -7.49 6.35
C LYS A 68 9.10 -7.64 7.81
N ALA A 69 9.49 -6.70 8.65
CA ALA A 69 9.17 -6.74 10.07
C ALA A 69 7.66 -6.54 10.33
N ILE A 70 6.99 -5.70 9.54
CA ILE A 70 5.53 -5.53 9.61
C ILE A 70 4.81 -6.85 9.30
N CYS A 71 5.20 -7.57 8.24
CA CYS A 71 4.63 -8.87 7.91
C CYS A 71 4.94 -9.93 8.99
N ASP A 72 6.16 -9.92 9.55
CA ASP A 72 6.53 -10.86 10.63
C ASP A 72 5.65 -10.64 11.88
N LEU A 73 5.36 -9.38 12.22
CA LEU A 73 4.43 -9.04 13.30
C LEU A 73 2.98 -9.38 12.93
N ALA A 74 2.56 -9.11 11.70
CA ALA A 74 1.22 -9.44 11.22
C ALA A 74 0.94 -10.94 11.33
N ASP A 75 1.88 -11.78 10.90
CA ASP A 75 1.78 -13.24 11.03
C ASP A 75 1.68 -13.67 12.50
N ARG A 76 2.51 -13.09 13.38
CA ARG A 76 2.54 -13.42 14.81
C ARG A 76 1.23 -13.07 15.52
N TYR A 77 0.61 -11.97 15.13
CA TYR A 77 -0.60 -11.45 15.77
C TYR A 77 -1.89 -11.72 14.97
N ASP A 78 -1.86 -12.59 13.94
CA ASP A 78 -3.00 -12.88 13.04
C ASP A 78 -3.67 -11.58 12.53
N ALA A 79 -2.87 -10.61 12.12
CA ALA A 79 -3.32 -9.34 11.56
C ALA A 79 -3.21 -9.33 10.04
N LEU A 80 -4.10 -8.59 9.38
CA LEU A 80 -4.01 -8.30 7.96
C LEU A 80 -3.09 -7.09 7.72
N THR A 81 -2.46 -7.04 6.55
CA THR A 81 -1.61 -5.94 6.13
C THR A 81 -2.19 -5.21 4.92
N MET A 82 -2.18 -3.89 4.97
CA MET A 82 -2.51 -3.00 3.85
C MET A 82 -1.34 -2.06 3.59
N VAL A 83 -0.87 -2.02 2.36
CA VAL A 83 0.23 -1.15 1.92
C VAL A 83 -0.25 -0.27 0.78
N ASP A 84 -0.07 1.05 0.92
CA ASP A 84 -0.24 1.99 -0.18
C ASP A 84 1.07 2.16 -0.93
N ASP A 85 1.11 1.68 -2.15
CA ASP A 85 2.27 1.72 -3.05
C ASP A 85 2.19 2.85 -4.09
N SER A 86 1.37 3.86 -3.85
CA SER A 86 1.17 4.99 -4.78
C SER A 86 2.46 5.72 -5.13
N HIS A 87 3.47 5.67 -4.27
CA HIS A 87 4.81 6.25 -4.48
C HIS A 87 5.89 5.20 -4.79
N ALA A 88 5.51 3.96 -5.13
CA ALA A 88 6.46 2.88 -5.36
C ALA A 88 6.17 2.06 -6.62
N VAL A 89 4.89 1.81 -6.91
CA VAL A 89 4.47 1.00 -8.06
C VAL A 89 4.98 1.60 -9.37
N GLY A 90 5.50 0.75 -10.23
CA GLY A 90 6.05 1.09 -11.54
C GLY A 90 7.58 1.23 -11.57
N PHE A 91 8.26 1.49 -10.44
CA PHE A 91 9.73 1.67 -10.44
C PHE A 91 10.46 1.06 -9.25
N MET A 92 9.82 0.83 -8.11
CA MET A 92 10.45 0.15 -6.98
C MET A 92 10.45 -1.37 -7.18
N GLY A 93 11.56 -2.00 -6.79
CA GLY A 93 11.79 -3.43 -7.02
C GLY A 93 12.35 -3.74 -8.42
N ALA A 94 12.85 -4.95 -8.62
CA ALA A 94 13.51 -5.38 -9.87
C ALA A 94 12.57 -5.29 -11.09
N HIS A 95 11.29 -5.59 -10.90
CA HIS A 95 10.27 -5.57 -11.95
C HIS A 95 9.29 -4.39 -11.82
N GLY A 96 9.53 -3.46 -10.90
CA GLY A 96 8.64 -2.32 -10.66
C GLY A 96 7.33 -2.68 -9.93
N ARG A 97 7.31 -3.80 -9.20
CA ARG A 97 6.12 -4.29 -8.49
C ARG A 97 5.91 -3.64 -7.12
N GLY A 98 6.67 -2.59 -6.83
CA GLY A 98 6.50 -1.78 -5.63
C GLY A 98 7.30 -2.26 -4.42
N THR A 99 6.92 -1.77 -3.24
CA THR A 99 7.66 -2.00 -2.00
C THR A 99 7.62 -3.44 -1.54
N ALA A 100 6.58 -4.19 -1.82
CA ALA A 100 6.52 -5.60 -1.49
C ALA A 100 7.62 -6.41 -2.19
N GLU A 101 7.91 -6.09 -3.47
CA GLU A 101 9.04 -6.67 -4.20
C GLU A 101 10.37 -6.19 -3.64
N PHE A 102 10.50 -4.89 -3.45
CA PHE A 102 11.75 -4.28 -2.93
C PHE A 102 12.16 -4.85 -1.57
N CYS A 103 11.19 -5.10 -0.68
CA CYS A 103 11.41 -5.66 0.65
C CYS A 103 11.44 -7.21 0.68
N GLY A 104 11.25 -7.90 -0.46
CA GLY A 104 11.26 -9.36 -0.54
C GLY A 104 10.08 -10.04 0.16
N VAL A 105 8.91 -9.39 0.18
CA VAL A 105 7.69 -9.89 0.86
C VAL A 105 6.49 -10.04 -0.09
N ILE A 106 6.74 -10.24 -1.39
CA ILE A 106 5.66 -10.54 -2.34
C ILE A 106 4.84 -11.73 -1.85
N GLY A 107 3.52 -11.60 -1.89
CA GLY A 107 2.56 -12.62 -1.45
C GLY A 107 2.25 -12.61 0.04
N ARG A 108 2.95 -11.80 0.85
CA ARG A 108 2.68 -11.67 2.29
C ARG A 108 1.80 -10.46 2.63
N VAL A 109 1.73 -9.47 1.74
CA VAL A 109 0.85 -8.31 1.92
C VAL A 109 -0.56 -8.68 1.44
N ASP A 110 -1.57 -8.46 2.29
CA ASP A 110 -2.95 -8.85 1.99
C ASP A 110 -3.68 -7.90 1.06
N ILE A 111 -3.41 -6.61 1.19
CA ILE A 111 -4.06 -5.53 0.42
C ILE A 111 -2.99 -4.55 -0.05
N ILE A 112 -2.93 -4.32 -1.34
CA ILE A 112 -2.07 -3.31 -1.94
C ILE A 112 -2.97 -2.28 -2.62
N THR A 113 -2.78 -1.01 -2.30
CA THR A 113 -3.39 0.11 -3.01
C THR A 113 -2.34 0.85 -3.82
N GLY A 114 -2.78 1.49 -4.88
CA GLY A 114 -1.90 2.28 -5.73
C GLY A 114 -2.68 3.25 -6.60
N THR A 115 -1.97 4.21 -7.16
CA THR A 115 -2.54 5.22 -8.05
C THR A 115 -2.05 5.07 -9.49
N PHE A 116 -2.92 5.41 -10.43
CA PHE A 116 -2.53 5.56 -11.84
C PHE A 116 -2.04 6.97 -12.17
N GLY A 117 -2.19 7.92 -11.26
CA GLY A 117 -1.88 9.33 -11.47
C GLY A 117 -0.42 9.74 -11.20
N LYS A 118 0.50 8.78 -11.03
CA LYS A 118 1.93 9.02 -10.76
C LYS A 118 2.81 8.26 -11.74
N ALA A 119 3.70 7.39 -11.29
CA ALA A 119 4.63 6.64 -12.14
C ALA A 119 3.94 5.74 -13.17
N MET A 120 2.73 5.27 -12.91
CA MET A 120 1.93 4.49 -13.85
C MET A 120 1.34 5.31 -15.01
N GLY A 121 1.48 6.64 -15.02
CA GLY A 121 1.18 7.49 -16.18
C GLY A 121 -0.28 7.62 -16.59
N GLY A 122 -1.23 7.12 -15.78
CA GLY A 122 -2.64 7.00 -16.15
C GLY A 122 -3.49 8.27 -15.94
N ALA A 123 -2.90 9.41 -15.62
CA ALA A 123 -3.57 10.70 -15.37
C ALA A 123 -4.49 10.73 -14.15
N SER A 124 -5.32 9.73 -13.90
CA SER A 124 -6.24 9.68 -12.74
C SER A 124 -6.61 8.26 -12.36
N GLY A 125 -7.24 8.11 -11.19
CA GLY A 125 -7.73 6.83 -10.70
C GLY A 125 -6.67 6.04 -9.93
N GLY A 126 -7.05 4.85 -9.53
CA GLY A 126 -6.21 3.96 -8.75
C GLY A 126 -6.81 2.57 -8.68
N TYR A 127 -6.18 1.71 -7.90
CA TYR A 127 -6.59 0.32 -7.77
C TYR A 127 -6.42 -0.17 -6.34
N THR A 128 -7.14 -1.24 -6.04
CA THR A 128 -6.88 -2.10 -4.88
C THR A 128 -6.67 -3.51 -5.38
N ALA A 129 -5.53 -4.10 -5.07
CA ALA A 129 -5.20 -5.49 -5.35
C ALA A 129 -5.19 -6.28 -4.04
N ALA A 130 -5.92 -7.39 -4.01
CA ALA A 130 -6.07 -8.25 -2.83
C ALA A 130 -6.54 -9.64 -3.25
N ARG A 131 -6.61 -10.57 -2.28
CA ARG A 131 -7.24 -11.87 -2.51
C ARG A 131 -8.72 -11.70 -2.88
N GLN A 132 -9.25 -12.60 -3.72
CA GLN A 132 -10.59 -12.50 -4.28
C GLN A 132 -11.69 -12.21 -3.26
N PRO A 133 -11.76 -12.85 -2.08
CA PRO A 133 -12.82 -12.53 -1.11
C PRO A 133 -12.80 -11.07 -0.62
N ILE A 134 -11.62 -10.44 -0.54
CA ILE A 134 -11.49 -9.03 -0.17
C ILE A 134 -11.98 -8.14 -1.31
N VAL A 135 -11.60 -8.47 -2.55
CA VAL A 135 -12.06 -7.73 -3.75
C VAL A 135 -13.58 -7.82 -3.88
N ASP A 136 -14.17 -8.99 -3.69
CA ASP A 136 -15.62 -9.19 -3.76
C ASP A 136 -16.34 -8.39 -2.66
N LEU A 137 -15.80 -8.39 -1.45
CA LEU A 137 -16.31 -7.55 -0.35
C LEU A 137 -16.27 -6.07 -0.70
N LEU A 138 -15.14 -5.57 -1.24
CA LEU A 138 -14.99 -4.18 -1.63
C LEU A 138 -15.99 -3.78 -2.72
N ARG A 139 -16.21 -4.64 -3.73
CA ARG A 139 -17.21 -4.42 -4.79
C ARG A 139 -18.63 -4.27 -4.27
N GLN A 140 -18.94 -4.90 -3.14
CA GLN A 140 -20.27 -4.85 -2.52
C GLN A 140 -20.41 -3.78 -1.44
N ARG A 141 -19.31 -3.29 -0.86
CA ARG A 141 -19.36 -2.46 0.35
C ARG A 141 -18.58 -1.15 0.24
N SER A 142 -17.64 -1.03 -0.68
CA SER A 142 -16.86 0.20 -0.85
C SER A 142 -17.73 1.30 -1.46
N ARG A 143 -18.06 2.31 -0.66
CA ARG A 143 -18.90 3.43 -1.10
C ARG A 143 -18.33 4.18 -2.32
N PRO A 144 -17.03 4.50 -2.39
CA PRO A 144 -16.47 5.11 -3.59
C PRO A 144 -16.67 4.27 -4.84
N TYR A 145 -16.52 2.95 -4.75
CA TYR A 145 -16.73 2.03 -5.87
C TYR A 145 -18.21 1.98 -6.30
N LEU A 146 -19.13 1.95 -5.32
CA LEU A 146 -20.57 1.78 -5.59
C LEU A 146 -21.23 3.06 -6.11
N PHE A 147 -20.79 4.23 -5.64
CA PHE A 147 -21.52 5.48 -5.80
C PHE A 147 -20.77 6.55 -6.61
N SER A 148 -19.50 6.30 -6.96
CA SER A 148 -18.75 7.17 -7.88
C SER A 148 -18.80 6.63 -9.29
N ASN A 149 -18.49 7.51 -10.26
CA ASN A 149 -18.35 7.10 -11.66
C ASN A 149 -17.17 6.14 -11.81
N THR A 150 -17.28 5.24 -12.78
CA THR A 150 -16.21 4.28 -13.09
C THR A 150 -15.00 5.00 -13.71
N LEU A 151 -13.84 4.36 -13.62
CA LEU A 151 -12.63 4.81 -14.30
C LEU A 151 -12.86 4.82 -15.83
N ALA A 152 -12.42 5.89 -16.49
CA ALA A 152 -12.62 6.03 -17.94
C ALA A 152 -11.90 4.88 -18.70
N PRO A 153 -12.55 4.27 -19.73
CA PRO A 153 -11.94 3.18 -20.48
C PRO A 153 -10.57 3.51 -21.08
N ALA A 154 -10.35 4.75 -21.50
CA ALA A 154 -9.06 5.19 -22.04
C ALA A 154 -7.94 5.12 -20.99
N ILE A 155 -8.23 5.43 -19.71
CA ILE A 155 -7.27 5.30 -18.61
C ILE A 155 -6.98 3.83 -18.32
N CYS A 156 -7.99 2.98 -18.34
CA CYS A 156 -7.81 1.53 -18.20
C CYS A 156 -6.89 0.98 -19.29
N ALA A 157 -7.16 1.33 -20.56
CA ALA A 157 -6.35 0.89 -21.69
C ALA A 157 -4.89 1.40 -21.61
N ALA A 158 -4.69 2.67 -21.27
CA ALA A 158 -3.37 3.24 -21.08
C ALA A 158 -2.60 2.55 -19.94
N THR A 159 -3.28 2.24 -18.83
CA THR A 159 -2.68 1.54 -17.70
C THR A 159 -2.28 0.11 -18.05
N ILE A 160 -3.13 -0.64 -18.78
CA ILE A 160 -2.80 -1.98 -19.25
C ILE A 160 -1.55 -1.92 -20.13
N ARG A 161 -1.51 -0.99 -21.10
CA ARG A 161 -0.31 -0.83 -21.96
C ARG A 161 0.93 -0.42 -21.17
N THR A 162 0.78 0.39 -20.12
CA THR A 162 1.89 0.75 -19.24
C THR A 162 2.44 -0.48 -18.50
N ILE A 163 1.57 -1.37 -18.02
CA ILE A 163 1.99 -2.63 -17.38
C ILE A 163 2.75 -3.50 -18.37
N ASP A 164 2.23 -3.67 -19.63
CA ASP A 164 2.92 -4.42 -20.68
C ASP A 164 4.34 -3.87 -20.92
N LEU A 165 4.49 -2.54 -21.03
CA LEU A 165 5.79 -1.89 -21.22
C LEU A 165 6.75 -2.12 -20.04
N LEU A 166 6.23 -2.14 -18.81
CA LEU A 166 7.03 -2.44 -17.62
C LEU A 166 7.49 -3.90 -17.57
N GLU A 167 6.70 -4.82 -18.11
CA GLU A 167 7.07 -6.24 -18.22
C GLU A 167 8.04 -6.49 -19.40
N GLU A 168 7.90 -5.76 -20.50
CA GLU A 168 8.76 -5.88 -21.69
C GLU A 168 10.21 -5.41 -21.42
N SER A 169 10.43 -4.40 -20.56
CA SER A 169 11.75 -3.77 -20.39
C SER A 169 11.95 -3.14 -19.01
N THR A 170 13.20 -3.20 -18.52
CA THR A 170 13.65 -2.49 -17.31
C THR A 170 14.23 -1.10 -17.61
N ALA A 171 14.46 -0.76 -18.88
CA ALA A 171 15.27 0.40 -19.29
C ALA A 171 14.83 1.72 -18.65
N LEU A 172 13.53 1.99 -18.55
CA LEU A 172 13.02 3.22 -17.93
C LEU A 172 13.25 3.22 -16.41
N ARG A 173 13.08 2.08 -15.74
CA ARG A 173 13.37 1.93 -14.30
C ARG A 173 14.84 2.11 -14.00
N ASP A 174 15.70 1.46 -14.79
CA ASP A 174 17.16 1.57 -14.67
C ASP A 174 17.60 3.03 -14.84
N LYS A 175 17.00 3.75 -15.80
CA LYS A 175 17.28 5.17 -16.02
C LYS A 175 16.85 6.05 -14.85
N VAL A 176 15.69 5.79 -14.23
CA VAL A 176 15.25 6.51 -13.03
C VAL A 176 16.24 6.30 -11.88
N HIS A 177 16.68 5.07 -11.65
CA HIS A 177 17.64 4.76 -10.59
C HIS A 177 19.03 5.36 -10.88
N GLU A 178 19.48 5.36 -12.14
CA GLU A 178 20.72 6.03 -12.56
C GLU A 178 20.64 7.54 -12.29
N ASN A 179 19.57 8.18 -12.74
CA ASN A 179 19.35 9.62 -12.53
C ASN A 179 19.30 9.97 -11.04
N ALA A 180 18.64 9.14 -10.21
CA ALA A 180 18.57 9.35 -8.78
C ALA A 180 19.96 9.24 -8.11
N ARG A 181 20.80 8.30 -8.55
CA ARG A 181 22.18 8.19 -8.06
C ARG A 181 23.01 9.40 -8.47
N TYR A 182 22.91 9.81 -9.74
CA TYR A 182 23.62 10.99 -10.26
C TYR A 182 23.24 12.26 -9.50
N PHE A 183 21.94 12.46 -9.23
CA PHE A 183 21.47 13.65 -8.52
C PHE A 183 21.93 13.73 -7.06
N ARG A 184 22.19 12.57 -6.43
CA ARG A 184 22.63 12.49 -5.03
C ARG A 184 24.14 12.49 -4.83
N ALA A 185 24.92 12.33 -5.89
CA ALA A 185 26.39 12.37 -5.87
C ALA A 185 26.90 13.80 -5.85
#